data_be2767aeae5f2ebcc380f95d5be51cdb
#
_entry.id   be2767aeae5f2ebcc380f95d5be51cdb
#
_cell.length_a   1.000
_cell.length_b   1.000
_cell.length_c   1.000
_cell.angle_alpha   90.00
_cell.angle_beta   90.00
_cell.angle_gamma   90.00
#
_symmetry.space_group_name_H-M   'P 1'
#
loop_
_entity.id
_entity.type
_entity.pdbx_description
1 polymer ?
#
loop_
_entity_poly.entity_id
_entity_poly.type
_entity_poly.pdbx_seq_one_letter_code
_entity_poly.pdbx_strand_id
1 'polypeptide(L)'
;MIKNLKINDGKATALISLSPSDMQPYDIPIFIDDESGDIQRESQIYPILDRVKSFFKRINIVGLIRDISIEINQACYEQSDYEPTELDNKELANDLKIVNITAYFDDLLFIYYSGSFLPDMEISAQITYEGELENLEIYDK
;
A
#
# COMPACT_ATOMS: atom_id res chain seq x y z
N MET A 1 -2.20 9.88 -13.57
CA MET A 1 -2.16 8.97 -12.42
C MET A 1 -1.34 9.52 -11.27
N ILE A 2 -0.02 9.69 -11.42
CA ILE A 2 0.80 10.36 -10.41
C ILE A 2 0.79 11.86 -10.69
N LYS A 3 0.45 12.64 -9.68
CA LYS A 3 0.31 14.10 -9.81
C LYS A 3 0.88 14.81 -8.59
N ASN A 4 1.06 16.11 -8.72
CA ASN A 4 1.49 17.00 -7.63
C ASN A 4 2.82 16.58 -7.00
N LEU A 5 3.77 16.15 -7.83
CA LEU A 5 5.12 15.84 -7.36
C LEU A 5 5.77 17.09 -6.78
N LYS A 6 6.23 16.99 -5.54
CA LYS A 6 6.88 18.09 -4.81
C LYS A 6 8.13 17.59 -4.11
N ILE A 7 9.15 18.42 -4.11
CA ILE A 7 10.37 18.19 -3.35
C ILE A 7 10.51 19.33 -2.35
N ASN A 8 10.45 19.00 -1.05
CA ASN A 8 10.55 19.97 0.03
C ASN A 8 11.43 19.38 1.14
N ASP A 9 12.42 20.15 1.59
CA ASP A 9 13.29 19.76 2.70
C ASP A 9 13.95 18.39 2.52
N GLY A 10 14.39 18.09 1.30
CA GLY A 10 15.04 16.84 0.98
C GLY A 10 14.11 15.64 0.82
N LYS A 11 12.79 15.86 0.81
CA LYS A 11 11.77 14.80 0.72
C LYS A 11 10.91 14.98 -0.52
N ALA A 12 10.59 13.88 -1.19
CA ALA A 12 9.74 13.88 -2.36
C ALA A 12 8.39 13.24 -2.04
N THR A 13 7.33 13.92 -2.40
CA THR A 13 5.94 13.46 -2.21
C THR A 13 5.13 13.68 -3.49
N ALA A 14 4.12 12.86 -3.68
CA ALA A 14 3.18 12.99 -4.78
C ALA A 14 1.83 12.42 -4.37
N LEU A 15 0.86 12.49 -5.26
CA LEU A 15 -0.45 11.86 -5.09
C LEU A 15 -0.66 10.86 -6.20
N ILE A 16 -1.28 9.75 -5.87
CA ILE A 16 -1.72 8.77 -6.85
C ILE A 16 -3.22 8.53 -6.66
N SER A 17 -3.98 8.55 -7.76
CA SER A 17 -5.42 8.31 -7.72
C SER A 17 -5.69 6.84 -7.99
N LEU A 18 -6.28 6.16 -7.02
CA LEU A 18 -6.58 4.73 -7.09
C LEU A 18 -8.02 4.44 -6.67
N SER A 19 -8.55 3.35 -7.23
CA SER A 19 -9.86 2.79 -6.89
C SER A 19 -9.64 1.37 -6.34
N PRO A 20 -9.28 1.22 -5.05
CA PRO A 20 -8.91 -0.09 -4.49
C PRO A 20 -10.07 -1.08 -4.36
N SER A 21 -11.31 -0.60 -4.45
CA SER A 21 -12.53 -1.40 -4.40
C SER A 21 -13.55 -0.79 -5.34
N ASP A 22 -14.82 -1.15 -5.21
CA ASP A 22 -15.92 -0.56 -5.99
C ASP A 22 -16.21 0.90 -5.62
N MET A 23 -15.37 1.49 -4.79
CA MET A 23 -15.51 2.88 -4.36
C MET A 23 -15.01 3.84 -5.44
N GLN A 24 -15.40 5.11 -5.32
CA GLN A 24 -14.86 6.19 -6.14
C GLN A 24 -13.35 6.27 -5.96
N PRO A 25 -12.59 6.59 -7.02
CA PRO A 25 -11.16 6.83 -6.89
C PRO A 25 -10.88 7.92 -5.85
N TYR A 26 -9.82 7.73 -5.07
CA TYR A 26 -9.37 8.76 -4.14
C TYR A 26 -7.85 8.92 -4.25
N ASP A 27 -7.38 10.08 -3.83
CA ASP A 27 -5.97 10.42 -3.90
C ASP A 27 -5.24 9.87 -2.68
N ILE A 28 -4.15 9.16 -2.95
CA ILE A 28 -3.33 8.52 -1.93
C ILE A 28 -1.96 9.19 -1.93
N PRO A 29 -1.48 9.68 -0.78
CA PRO A 29 -0.12 10.19 -0.70
C PRO A 29 0.91 9.11 -0.97
N ILE A 30 1.88 9.43 -1.81
CA ILE A 30 3.03 8.56 -2.05
C ILE A 30 4.30 9.32 -1.69
N PHE A 31 5.12 8.69 -0.85
CA PHE A 31 6.42 9.20 -0.44
C PHE A 31 7.49 8.44 -1.21
N ILE A 32 8.47 9.16 -1.73
CA ILE A 32 9.55 8.55 -2.51
C ILE A 32 10.83 8.67 -1.73
N ASP A 33 11.45 7.53 -1.43
CA ASP A 33 12.65 7.43 -0.63
C ASP A 33 13.76 6.77 -1.45
N ASP A 34 14.77 7.54 -1.83
CA ASP A 34 15.93 7.05 -2.58
C ASP A 34 17.10 6.65 -1.66
N GLU A 35 16.83 6.59 -0.35
CA GLU A 35 17.79 6.25 0.70
C GLU A 35 18.91 7.29 0.93
N SER A 36 18.94 8.39 0.16
CA SER A 36 19.91 9.46 0.36
C SER A 36 19.58 10.32 1.57
N GLY A 37 18.29 10.40 1.92
CA GLY A 37 17.82 11.31 2.96
C GLY A 37 17.82 12.78 2.53
N ASP A 38 18.19 13.07 1.29
CA ASP A 38 18.32 14.44 0.80
C ASP A 38 18.07 14.51 -0.71
N ILE A 39 16.79 14.52 -1.09
CA ILE A 39 16.38 14.64 -2.48
C ILE A 39 16.34 16.12 -2.84
N GLN A 40 17.16 16.54 -3.80
CA GLN A 40 17.28 17.93 -4.21
C GLN A 40 16.60 18.23 -5.55
N ARG A 41 16.47 17.22 -6.42
CA ARG A 41 15.90 17.40 -7.77
C ARG A 41 15.17 16.16 -8.22
N GLU A 42 14.20 16.33 -9.11
CA GLU A 42 13.36 15.26 -9.61
C GLU A 42 14.16 14.15 -10.30
N SER A 43 15.26 14.49 -10.97
CA SER A 43 16.07 13.48 -11.67
C SER A 43 16.64 12.39 -10.75
N GLN A 44 16.80 12.69 -9.46
CA GLN A 44 17.30 11.70 -8.49
C GLN A 44 16.32 10.55 -8.28
N ILE A 45 15.03 10.81 -8.47
CA ILE A 45 13.97 9.85 -8.17
C ILE A 45 13.30 9.27 -9.41
N TYR A 46 13.72 9.64 -10.62
CA TYR A 46 13.16 9.09 -11.85
C TYR A 46 13.21 7.56 -11.92
N PRO A 47 14.30 6.88 -11.53
CA PRO A 47 14.30 5.41 -11.54
C PRO A 47 13.21 4.80 -10.65
N ILE A 48 12.94 5.41 -9.50
CA ILE A 48 11.87 4.95 -8.60
C ILE A 48 10.51 5.26 -9.20
N LEU A 49 10.31 6.48 -9.69
CA LEU A 49 9.05 6.89 -10.32
C LEU A 49 8.69 5.99 -11.51
N ASP A 50 9.67 5.61 -12.31
CA ASP A 50 9.43 4.73 -13.45
C ASP A 50 8.96 3.34 -13.00
N ARG A 51 9.53 2.81 -11.92
CA ARG A 51 9.09 1.55 -11.33
C ARG A 51 7.67 1.64 -10.77
N VAL A 52 7.36 2.74 -10.08
CA VAL A 52 6.02 2.98 -9.53
C VAL A 52 4.99 3.03 -10.66
N LYS A 53 5.26 3.79 -11.70
CA LYS A 53 4.35 3.89 -12.85
C LYS A 53 4.12 2.54 -13.52
N SER A 54 5.19 1.78 -13.72
CA SER A 54 5.10 0.44 -14.30
C SER A 54 4.29 -0.50 -13.40
N PHE A 55 4.51 -0.46 -12.09
CA PHE A 55 3.76 -1.26 -11.11
C PHE A 55 2.25 -1.03 -11.23
N PHE A 56 1.81 0.23 -11.18
CA PHE A 56 0.38 0.56 -11.22
C PHE A 56 -0.26 0.32 -12.58
N LYS A 57 0.51 0.19 -13.64
CA LYS A 57 0.00 -0.24 -14.95
C LYS A 57 -0.20 -1.74 -15.04
N ARG A 58 0.67 -2.54 -14.40
CA ARG A 58 0.67 -4.00 -14.53
C ARG A 58 -0.11 -4.70 -13.44
N ILE A 59 -0.11 -4.16 -12.22
CA ILE A 59 -0.68 -4.83 -11.05
C ILE A 59 -2.12 -4.38 -10.84
N ASN A 60 -3.01 -5.36 -10.70
CA ASN A 60 -4.40 -5.13 -10.35
C ASN A 60 -4.50 -4.87 -8.85
N ILE A 61 -4.77 -3.62 -8.47
CA ILE A 61 -4.83 -3.20 -7.06
C ILE A 61 -5.98 -3.89 -6.31
N VAL A 62 -7.11 -4.12 -6.96
CA VAL A 62 -8.24 -4.83 -6.34
C VAL A 62 -7.83 -6.27 -6.00
N GLY A 63 -7.14 -6.95 -6.92
CA GLY A 63 -6.62 -8.29 -6.67
C GLY A 63 -5.58 -8.33 -5.56
N LEU A 64 -4.70 -7.34 -5.53
CA LEU A 64 -3.68 -7.22 -4.49
C LEU A 64 -4.32 -7.06 -3.11
N ILE A 65 -5.35 -6.23 -2.98
CA ILE A 65 -6.06 -6.03 -1.72
C ILE A 65 -6.76 -7.32 -1.27
N ARG A 66 -7.32 -8.08 -2.19
CA ARG A 66 -7.90 -9.40 -1.87
C ARG A 66 -6.85 -10.34 -1.29
N ASP A 67 -5.68 -10.43 -1.91
CA ASP A 67 -4.61 -11.30 -1.45
C ASP A 67 -4.12 -10.86 -0.07
N ILE A 68 -3.97 -9.57 0.16
CA ILE A 68 -3.57 -9.02 1.45
C ILE A 68 -4.64 -9.31 2.51
N SER A 69 -5.92 -9.20 2.17
CA SER A 69 -7.03 -9.50 3.08
C SER A 69 -7.00 -10.94 3.57
N ILE A 70 -6.68 -11.88 2.69
CA ILE A 70 -6.52 -13.29 3.07
C ILE A 70 -5.40 -13.44 4.10
N GLU A 71 -4.26 -12.80 3.86
CA GLU A 71 -3.11 -12.87 4.78
C GLU A 71 -3.42 -12.21 6.13
N ILE A 72 -4.11 -11.07 6.13
CA ILE A 72 -4.53 -10.39 7.36
C ILE A 72 -5.44 -11.29 8.19
N ASN A 73 -6.47 -11.87 7.56
CA ASN A 73 -7.41 -12.74 8.27
C ASN A 73 -6.73 -14.00 8.80
N GLN A 74 -5.83 -14.60 8.03
CA GLN A 74 -5.05 -15.73 8.51
C GLN A 74 -4.22 -15.35 9.72
N ALA A 75 -3.55 -14.21 9.70
CA ALA A 75 -2.74 -13.75 10.83
C ALA A 75 -3.59 -13.45 12.06
N CYS A 76 -4.74 -12.80 11.88
CA CYS A 76 -5.62 -12.42 12.99
C CYS A 76 -6.28 -13.61 13.66
N TYR A 77 -6.59 -14.67 12.93
CA TYR A 77 -7.27 -15.86 13.45
C TYR A 77 -6.34 -17.06 13.68
N GLU A 78 -5.04 -16.88 13.51
CA GLU A 78 -4.04 -17.93 13.60
C GLU A 78 -4.09 -18.70 14.93
N GLN A 79 -4.37 -18.00 16.04
CA GLN A 79 -4.41 -18.56 17.38
C GLN A 79 -5.82 -19.00 17.80
N SER A 80 -6.80 -18.91 16.93
CA SER A 80 -8.19 -19.26 17.23
C SER A 80 -8.60 -20.52 16.49
N ASP A 81 -9.74 -21.11 16.91
CA ASP A 81 -10.34 -22.25 16.22
C ASP A 81 -11.14 -21.84 14.99
N TYR A 82 -11.31 -20.54 14.78
CA TYR A 82 -12.05 -20.02 13.65
C TYR A 82 -11.19 -19.98 12.39
N GLU A 83 -11.72 -20.54 11.30
CA GLU A 83 -11.07 -20.44 10.01
C GLU A 83 -11.79 -19.37 9.17
N PRO A 84 -11.08 -18.31 8.75
CA PRO A 84 -11.69 -17.27 7.92
C PRO A 84 -12.26 -17.86 6.63
N THR A 85 -13.45 -17.38 6.27
CA THR A 85 -14.14 -17.78 5.06
C THR A 85 -13.82 -16.84 3.91
N GLU A 86 -14.21 -17.24 2.70
CA GLU A 86 -14.10 -16.37 1.54
C GLU A 86 -14.90 -15.07 1.71
N LEU A 87 -16.05 -15.15 2.39
CA LEU A 87 -16.85 -13.96 2.70
C LEU A 87 -16.12 -13.02 3.65
N ASP A 88 -15.44 -13.55 4.68
CA ASP A 88 -14.64 -12.75 5.59
C ASP A 88 -13.57 -11.97 4.85
N ASN A 89 -12.88 -12.63 3.93
CA ASN A 89 -11.83 -12.02 3.13
C ASN A 89 -12.39 -10.91 2.23
N LYS A 90 -13.54 -11.14 1.64
CA LYS A 90 -14.22 -10.16 0.77
C LYS A 90 -14.67 -8.93 1.57
N GLU A 91 -15.24 -9.14 2.75
CA GLU A 91 -15.69 -8.05 3.62
C GLU A 91 -14.52 -7.20 4.07
N LEU A 92 -13.41 -7.82 4.45
CA LEU A 92 -12.21 -7.09 4.82
C LEU A 92 -11.63 -6.31 3.63
N ALA A 93 -11.57 -6.94 2.45
CA ALA A 93 -11.06 -6.29 1.25
C ALA A 93 -11.87 -5.04 0.90
N ASN A 94 -13.18 -5.08 1.09
CA ASN A 94 -14.06 -3.93 0.84
C ASN A 94 -13.90 -2.81 1.88
N ASP A 95 -13.44 -3.14 3.07
CA ASP A 95 -13.25 -2.16 4.16
C ASP A 95 -11.84 -1.57 4.20
N LEU A 96 -10.85 -2.26 3.65
CA LEU A 96 -9.47 -1.79 3.65
C LEU A 96 -9.29 -0.53 2.81
N LYS A 97 -8.65 0.46 3.38
CA LYS A 97 -8.26 1.69 2.68
C LYS A 97 -6.76 1.82 2.70
N ILE A 98 -6.20 2.26 1.58
CA ILE A 98 -4.79 2.61 1.50
C ILE A 98 -4.63 4.01 2.07
N VAL A 99 -3.86 4.14 3.14
CA VAL A 99 -3.61 5.42 3.81
C VAL A 99 -2.49 6.18 3.12
N ASN A 100 -1.39 5.48 2.85
CA ASN A 100 -0.26 6.04 2.12
C ASN A 100 0.60 4.91 1.56
N ILE A 101 1.52 5.29 0.69
CA ILE A 101 2.48 4.37 0.08
C ILE A 101 3.85 5.03 0.16
N THR A 102 4.87 4.26 0.53
CA THR A 102 6.26 4.69 0.41
C THR A 102 6.93 3.86 -0.67
N ALA A 103 7.53 4.52 -1.64
CA ALA A 103 8.24 3.87 -2.75
C ALA A 103 9.74 3.93 -2.51
N TYR A 104 10.33 2.76 -2.34
CA TYR A 104 11.78 2.57 -2.28
C TYR A 104 12.29 2.09 -3.64
N PHE A 105 13.60 1.96 -3.78
CA PHE A 105 14.16 1.48 -5.05
C PHE A 105 13.74 0.03 -5.36
N ASP A 106 13.73 -0.85 -4.34
CA ASP A 106 13.48 -2.28 -4.52
C ASP A 106 12.04 -2.72 -4.27
N ASP A 107 11.28 -1.95 -3.50
CA ASP A 107 9.92 -2.34 -3.11
C ASP A 107 9.05 -1.16 -2.73
N LEU A 108 7.79 -1.48 -2.41
CA LEU A 108 6.77 -0.53 -1.96
C LEU A 108 6.31 -0.91 -0.57
N LEU A 109 6.04 0.08 0.27
CA LEU A 109 5.42 -0.12 1.56
C LEU A 109 4.02 0.50 1.54
N PHE A 110 2.99 -0.33 1.64
CA PHE A 110 1.61 0.11 1.70
C PHE A 110 1.15 0.15 3.14
N ILE A 111 0.54 1.24 3.55
CA ILE A 111 -0.12 1.36 4.85
C ILE A 111 -1.62 1.31 4.62
N TYR A 112 -2.28 0.36 5.29
CA TYR A 112 -3.72 0.15 5.20
C TYR A 112 -4.41 0.41 6.52
N TYR A 113 -5.69 0.69 6.44
CA TYR A 113 -6.56 0.87 7.59
C TYR A 113 -7.90 0.17 7.35
N SER A 114 -8.41 -0.51 8.38
CA SER A 114 -9.75 -1.10 8.39
C SER A 114 -10.54 -0.56 9.58
N GLY A 115 -11.44 0.38 9.32
CA GLY A 115 -12.22 1.01 10.38
C GLY A 115 -13.24 0.10 11.03
N SER A 116 -13.75 -0.90 10.28
CA SER A 116 -14.79 -1.80 10.77
C SER A 116 -14.24 -3.02 11.51
N PHE A 117 -13.09 -3.54 11.10
CA PHE A 117 -12.55 -4.79 11.62
C PHE A 117 -11.34 -4.61 12.53
N LEU A 118 -10.49 -3.62 12.25
CA LEU A 118 -9.26 -3.38 12.99
C LEU A 118 -9.08 -1.87 13.25
N PRO A 119 -10.03 -1.23 13.98
CA PRO A 119 -10.06 0.23 14.09
C PRO A 119 -8.86 0.82 14.84
N ASP A 120 -8.24 0.05 15.73
CA ASP A 120 -7.11 0.51 16.56
C ASP A 120 -5.75 0.04 16.04
N MET A 121 -5.74 -0.57 14.84
CA MET A 121 -4.52 -1.16 14.29
C MET A 121 -4.09 -0.44 13.03
N GLU A 122 -2.79 -0.48 12.77
CA GLU A 122 -2.20 -0.10 11.49
C GLU A 122 -1.67 -1.35 10.82
N ILE A 123 -1.89 -1.45 9.52
CA ILE A 123 -1.48 -2.60 8.72
C ILE A 123 -0.42 -2.14 7.73
N SER A 124 0.74 -2.75 7.78
CA SER A 124 1.88 -2.44 6.92
C SER A 124 2.18 -3.64 6.03
N ALA A 125 2.17 -3.44 4.72
CA ALA A 125 2.44 -4.49 3.74
C ALA A 125 3.60 -4.06 2.84
N GLN A 126 4.69 -4.81 2.89
CA GLN A 126 5.84 -4.62 2.01
C GLN A 126 5.66 -5.48 0.77
N ILE A 127 5.65 -4.85 -0.39
CA ILE A 127 5.27 -5.48 -1.66
C ILE A 127 6.36 -5.20 -2.69
N THR A 128 6.79 -6.24 -3.40
CA THR A 128 7.76 -6.09 -4.49
C THR A 128 7.12 -5.37 -5.68
N TYR A 129 7.95 -4.85 -6.57
CA TYR A 129 7.44 -4.25 -7.81
C TYR A 129 6.82 -5.28 -8.77
N GLU A 130 6.99 -6.58 -8.50
CA GLU A 130 6.29 -7.66 -9.19
C GLU A 130 4.93 -7.98 -8.58
N GLY A 131 4.57 -7.34 -7.47
CA GLY A 131 3.27 -7.52 -6.83
C GLY A 131 3.24 -8.62 -5.78
N GLU A 132 4.39 -9.07 -5.29
CA GLU A 132 4.47 -10.13 -4.28
C GLU A 132 4.57 -9.53 -2.88
N LEU A 133 3.80 -10.09 -1.94
CA LEU A 133 3.86 -9.68 -0.54
C LEU A 133 5.10 -10.30 0.12
N GLU A 134 6.02 -9.46 0.56
CA GLU A 134 7.24 -9.90 1.26
C GLU A 134 7.06 -9.93 2.77
N ASN A 135 6.34 -8.96 3.33
CA ASN A 135 6.17 -8.85 4.77
C ASN A 135 4.85 -8.16 5.10
N LEU A 136 4.18 -8.65 6.13
CA LEU A 136 2.94 -8.09 6.64
C LEU A 136 3.08 -7.89 8.15
N GLU A 137 2.81 -6.68 8.61
CA GLU A 137 2.81 -6.36 10.03
C GLU A 137 1.50 -5.70 10.41
N ILE A 138 0.94 -6.12 11.53
CA ILE A 138 -0.27 -5.55 12.12
C ILE A 138 0.10 -5.12 13.52
N TYR A 139 0.02 -3.83 13.81
CA TYR A 139 0.46 -3.30 15.10
C TYR A 139 -0.48 -2.22 15.60
N ASP A 140 -0.41 -1.96 16.92
CA ASP A 140 -1.23 -0.95 17.57
C ASP A 140 -0.86 0.44 17.03
N LYS A 141 -1.90 1.19 16.78
CA LYS A 141 -1.80 2.52 16.24
C LYS A 141 -1.34 3.53 17.29
#